data_a708b5560d27b1632d63fba753ac9b33
#
_entry.id   a708b5560d27b1632d63fba753ac9b33
#
_cell.length_a   1.000
_cell.length_b   1.000
_cell.length_c   1.000
_cell.angle_alpha   90.00
_cell.angle_beta   90.00
_cell.angle_gamma   90.00
#
_symmetry.space_group_name_H-M   'P 1'
#
loop_
_entity.id
_entity.type
_entity.pdbx_description
1 polymer ?
#
loop_
_entity_poly.entity_id
_entity_poly.type
_entity_poly.pdbx_seq_one_letter_code
_entity_poly.pdbx_strand_id
1 'polypeptide(L)'
;MIYEQVGKKYWSKEIPMKRIALAALFVIAGIGQASAQDAAAGEKVFAVCKACHQVGDNAKNAVGPVLNGLFGRKAGSVEGYNYSEPNKKSGISWDEATFTEYIKDPKAKIPGTKMVFAGIKDEKKIKDLIAYLHTFDKAPVKLAQ
;
A
#
# COMPACT_ATOMS: atom_id res chain seq x y z
N MET A 1 0.07 62.60 -40.17
CA MET A 1 1.07 61.75 -40.83
C MET A 1 2.28 61.58 -39.91
N ILE A 2 2.17 60.96 -38.73
CA ILE A 2 3.30 60.71 -37.84
C ILE A 2 3.10 59.38 -37.06
N TYR A 3 2.54 58.35 -37.64
CA TYR A 3 2.33 57.04 -36.96
C TYR A 3 2.95 55.83 -37.65
N GLU A 4 3.85 56.04 -38.61
CA GLU A 4 4.32 54.95 -39.45
C GLU A 4 5.79 54.49 -39.21
N GLN A 5 6.46 55.00 -38.23
CA GLN A 5 7.89 54.70 -38.02
C GLN A 5 8.24 53.93 -36.73
N VAL A 6 7.27 53.43 -35.93
CA VAL A 6 7.57 52.77 -34.66
C VAL A 6 7.55 51.23 -34.77
N GLY A 7 7.11 50.69 -35.89
CA GLY A 7 6.86 49.23 -36.03
C GLY A 7 8.01 48.35 -36.53
N LYS A 8 9.22 48.84 -36.79
CA LYS A 8 10.26 48.06 -37.50
C LYS A 8 11.55 47.79 -36.72
N LYS A 9 11.60 48.01 -35.42
CA LYS A 9 12.87 47.87 -34.65
C LYS A 9 12.97 46.70 -33.71
N TYR A 10 12.00 45.76 -33.66
CA TYR A 10 11.99 44.68 -32.69
C TYR A 10 12.04 43.25 -33.28
N TRP A 11 12.24 43.09 -34.59
CA TRP A 11 12.22 41.78 -35.23
C TRP A 11 13.55 41.38 -35.89
N SER A 12 14.68 41.52 -35.24
CA SER A 12 15.93 40.97 -35.77
C SER A 12 16.91 40.63 -34.62
N LYS A 13 16.50 39.77 -33.71
CA LYS A 13 17.49 38.92 -33.00
C LYS A 13 17.06 37.50 -33.24
N GLU A 14 17.50 36.96 -34.35
CA GLU A 14 17.47 35.54 -34.61
C GLU A 14 18.28 34.84 -33.52
N ILE A 15 17.61 34.20 -32.60
CA ILE A 15 18.25 33.31 -31.61
C ILE A 15 18.66 32.06 -32.40
N PRO A 16 19.95 31.79 -32.58
CA PRO A 16 20.37 30.64 -33.37
C PRO A 16 19.90 29.35 -32.68
N MET A 17 18.92 28.68 -33.29
CA MET A 17 18.33 27.41 -32.84
C MET A 17 19.36 26.27 -32.55
N LYS A 18 20.62 26.47 -32.92
CA LYS A 18 21.69 25.49 -32.68
C LYS A 18 22.20 25.41 -31.22
N ARG A 19 21.76 26.35 -30.35
CA ARG A 19 22.19 26.33 -28.90
C ARG A 19 21.13 25.87 -27.94
N ILE A 20 19.90 25.61 -28.39
CA ILE A 20 18.80 25.13 -27.54
C ILE A 20 18.78 23.58 -27.46
N ALA A 21 19.43 22.90 -28.41
CA ALA A 21 19.41 21.44 -28.46
C ALA A 21 20.34 20.71 -27.43
N LEU A 22 21.19 21.43 -26.70
CA LEU A 22 22.12 20.82 -25.73
C LEU A 22 21.76 21.05 -24.26
N ALA A 23 20.73 21.85 -23.96
CA ALA A 23 20.33 22.12 -22.57
C ALA A 23 19.18 21.26 -22.05
N ALA A 24 18.57 20.43 -22.91
CA ALA A 24 17.41 19.61 -22.55
C ALA A 24 17.75 18.18 -22.10
N LEU A 25 19.02 17.81 -21.96
CA LEU A 25 19.44 16.43 -21.72
C LEU A 25 19.96 16.15 -20.29
N PHE A 26 19.78 17.09 -19.34
CA PHE A 26 20.37 16.92 -17.99
C PHE A 26 19.38 17.04 -16.82
N VAL A 27 18.07 16.79 -17.02
CA VAL A 27 17.10 16.82 -15.91
C VAL A 27 16.37 15.48 -15.69
N ILE A 28 16.91 14.36 -16.15
CA ILE A 28 16.35 13.03 -15.86
C ILE A 28 17.32 12.21 -15.01
N ALA A 29 17.83 12.79 -13.95
CA ALA A 29 18.62 12.03 -12.98
C ALA A 29 18.21 12.43 -11.56
N GLY A 30 17.07 11.95 -11.10
CA GLY A 30 16.63 12.19 -9.73
C GLY A 30 15.21 11.76 -9.43
N ILE A 31 14.59 10.88 -10.22
CA ILE A 31 13.39 10.18 -9.75
C ILE A 31 13.94 9.10 -8.82
N GLY A 32 14.01 9.43 -7.53
CA GLY A 32 14.18 8.43 -6.50
C GLY A 32 13.16 7.33 -6.80
N GLN A 33 13.66 6.11 -7.02
CA GLN A 33 12.78 4.94 -7.10
C GLN A 33 12.15 4.80 -5.73
N ALA A 34 10.99 5.42 -5.54
CA ALA A 34 10.07 4.98 -4.52
C ALA A 34 9.87 3.49 -4.82
N SER A 35 10.33 2.63 -3.93
CA SER A 35 10.14 1.19 -4.05
C SER A 35 8.65 0.97 -4.20
N ALA A 36 8.18 0.78 -5.43
CA ALA A 36 6.79 0.53 -5.70
C ALA A 36 6.39 -0.73 -4.91
N GLN A 37 5.31 -0.63 -4.17
CA GLN A 37 4.69 -1.76 -3.51
C GLN A 37 4.26 -2.75 -4.59
N ASP A 38 4.74 -3.98 -4.51
CA ASP A 38 4.53 -5.00 -5.55
C ASP A 38 3.56 -6.07 -5.02
N ALA A 39 2.32 -6.04 -5.51
CA ALA A 39 1.30 -7.01 -5.13
C ALA A 39 1.67 -8.45 -5.56
N ALA A 40 2.38 -8.63 -6.67
CA ALA A 40 2.82 -9.96 -7.10
C ALA A 40 3.94 -10.52 -6.19
N ALA A 41 4.84 -9.64 -5.72
CA ALA A 41 5.79 -10.01 -4.68
C ALA A 41 5.07 -10.27 -3.34
N GLY A 42 4.04 -9.48 -3.02
CA GLY A 42 3.21 -9.64 -1.84
C GLY A 42 2.44 -10.96 -1.82
N GLU A 43 1.98 -11.46 -2.96
CA GLU A 43 1.38 -12.79 -3.05
C GLU A 43 2.36 -13.89 -2.61
N LYS A 44 3.63 -13.78 -2.99
CA LYS A 44 4.65 -14.72 -2.56
C LYS A 44 4.89 -14.65 -1.04
N VAL A 45 4.85 -13.42 -0.48
CA VAL A 45 4.93 -13.24 0.97
C VAL A 45 3.70 -13.83 1.65
N PHE A 46 2.50 -13.65 1.09
CA PHE A 46 1.25 -14.18 1.62
C PHE A 46 1.21 -15.72 1.68
N ALA A 47 2.08 -16.42 0.96
CA ALA A 47 2.14 -17.88 0.98
C ALA A 47 2.25 -18.46 2.40
N VAL A 48 2.96 -17.80 3.30
CA VAL A 48 3.07 -18.25 4.71
C VAL A 48 1.79 -17.99 5.51
N CYS A 49 0.92 -17.11 5.05
CA CYS A 49 -0.36 -16.78 5.68
C CYS A 49 -1.48 -17.75 5.25
N LYS A 50 -1.34 -18.36 4.06
CA LYS A 50 -2.35 -19.27 3.45
C LYS A 50 -2.63 -20.51 4.31
N ALA A 51 -1.71 -20.90 5.18
CA ALA A 51 -1.92 -22.00 6.11
C ALA A 51 -3.10 -21.75 7.07
N CYS A 52 -3.38 -20.48 7.37
CA CYS A 52 -4.39 -20.08 8.35
C CYS A 52 -5.46 -19.15 7.77
N HIS A 53 -5.14 -18.30 6.79
CA HIS A 53 -6.01 -17.26 6.28
C HIS A 53 -6.37 -17.47 4.80
N GLN A 54 -7.53 -16.97 4.42
CA GLN A 54 -7.99 -16.96 3.05
C GLN A 54 -8.33 -15.53 2.59
N VAL A 55 -8.18 -15.28 1.29
CA VAL A 55 -8.59 -14.06 0.58
C VAL A 55 -9.29 -14.42 -0.73
N GLY A 56 -10.06 -13.51 -1.29
CA GLY A 56 -10.78 -13.66 -2.54
C GLY A 56 -12.27 -13.97 -2.38
N ASP A 57 -12.99 -14.12 -3.50
CA ASP A 57 -14.45 -14.17 -3.52
C ASP A 57 -15.06 -15.35 -2.75
N ASN A 58 -14.37 -16.45 -2.69
CA ASN A 58 -14.83 -17.68 -1.99
C ASN A 58 -14.14 -17.88 -0.65
N ALA A 59 -13.42 -16.86 -0.14
CA ALA A 59 -12.70 -16.96 1.12
C ALA A 59 -13.63 -17.19 2.31
N LYS A 60 -13.22 -18.07 3.21
CA LYS A 60 -13.94 -18.44 4.43
C LYS A 60 -13.00 -18.36 5.64
N ASN A 61 -13.59 -18.22 6.83
CA ASN A 61 -12.86 -18.41 8.06
C ASN A 61 -12.28 -19.84 8.11
N ALA A 62 -11.03 -19.94 8.50
CA ALA A 62 -10.31 -21.21 8.67
C ALA A 62 -9.64 -21.23 10.07
N VAL A 63 -8.37 -21.60 10.17
CA VAL A 63 -7.61 -21.44 11.42
C VAL A 63 -7.54 -19.96 11.85
N GLY A 64 -7.41 -19.06 10.87
CA GLY A 64 -7.54 -17.59 11.02
C GLY A 64 -8.77 -17.05 10.34
N PRO A 65 -9.15 -15.79 10.61
CA PRO A 65 -10.26 -15.14 9.92
C PRO A 65 -9.92 -14.85 8.47
N VAL A 66 -10.96 -14.66 7.64
CA VAL A 66 -10.81 -14.14 6.28
C VAL A 66 -10.17 -12.76 6.31
N LEU A 67 -9.30 -12.45 5.35
CA LEU A 67 -8.58 -11.18 5.29
C LEU A 67 -9.11 -10.21 4.22
N ASN A 68 -10.20 -10.52 3.56
CA ASN A 68 -10.88 -9.57 2.66
C ASN A 68 -11.24 -8.27 3.39
N GLY A 69 -11.04 -7.13 2.74
CA GLY A 69 -11.35 -5.83 3.32
C GLY A 69 -10.67 -5.61 4.67
N LEU A 70 -9.42 -6.03 4.81
CA LEU A 70 -8.69 -5.91 6.08
C LEU A 70 -8.56 -4.46 6.51
N PHE A 71 -8.15 -3.59 5.58
CA PHE A 71 -7.87 -2.21 5.91
C PHE A 71 -9.17 -1.41 6.08
N GLY A 72 -9.24 -0.61 7.16
CA GLY A 72 -10.41 0.14 7.56
C GLY A 72 -11.35 -0.59 8.54
N ARG A 73 -11.24 -1.92 8.74
CA ARG A 73 -12.11 -2.63 9.69
C ARG A 73 -11.51 -2.74 11.10
N LYS A 74 -12.38 -2.95 12.09
CA LYS A 74 -11.97 -3.18 13.48
C LYS A 74 -11.40 -4.60 13.65
N ALA A 75 -10.41 -4.75 14.53
CA ALA A 75 -9.96 -6.06 14.98
C ALA A 75 -11.11 -6.82 15.64
N GLY A 76 -11.16 -8.12 15.40
CA GLY A 76 -12.22 -8.94 15.99
C GLY A 76 -13.58 -8.86 15.30
N SER A 77 -13.72 -8.21 14.14
CA SER A 77 -15.01 -7.89 13.53
C SER A 77 -15.51 -8.87 12.47
N VAL A 78 -14.75 -9.87 12.05
CA VAL A 78 -15.26 -10.84 11.06
C VAL A 78 -16.29 -11.75 11.70
N GLU A 79 -17.47 -11.82 11.09
CA GLU A 79 -18.58 -12.62 11.57
C GLU A 79 -18.23 -14.12 11.60
N GLY A 80 -18.67 -14.81 12.63
CA GLY A 80 -18.51 -16.26 12.75
C GLY A 80 -17.07 -16.74 13.07
N TYR A 81 -16.10 -15.83 13.26
CA TYR A 81 -14.77 -16.22 13.69
C TYR A 81 -14.59 -16.08 15.22
N ASN A 82 -14.05 -17.11 15.86
CA ASN A 82 -13.83 -17.11 17.31
C ASN A 82 -12.49 -16.44 17.68
N TYR A 83 -12.48 -15.12 17.73
CA TYR A 83 -11.32 -14.35 18.16
C TYR A 83 -10.97 -14.57 19.65
N SER A 84 -9.72 -14.29 20.00
CA SER A 84 -9.33 -14.15 21.41
C SER A 84 -9.96 -12.88 22.02
N GLU A 85 -10.23 -12.90 23.32
CA GLU A 85 -10.73 -11.72 24.01
C GLU A 85 -9.80 -10.51 23.90
N PRO A 86 -8.46 -10.65 24.02
CA PRO A 86 -7.55 -9.54 23.76
C PRO A 86 -7.69 -8.95 22.36
N ASN A 87 -7.92 -9.77 21.33
CA ASN A 87 -8.10 -9.26 19.96
C ASN A 87 -9.40 -8.44 19.83
N LYS A 88 -10.53 -8.95 20.37
CA LYS A 88 -11.82 -8.25 20.39
C LYS A 88 -11.75 -6.91 21.15
N LYS A 89 -11.02 -6.88 22.26
CA LYS A 89 -10.90 -5.73 23.16
C LYS A 89 -9.75 -4.80 22.82
N SER A 90 -8.96 -5.10 21.77
CA SER A 90 -7.75 -4.32 21.42
C SER A 90 -8.04 -2.88 21.03
N GLY A 91 -9.26 -2.58 20.56
CA GLY A 91 -9.62 -1.25 20.04
C GLY A 91 -8.97 -0.91 18.70
N ILE A 92 -8.20 -1.83 18.13
CA ILE A 92 -7.45 -1.63 16.88
C ILE A 92 -8.42 -1.52 15.70
N SER A 93 -8.24 -0.48 14.90
CA SER A 93 -8.70 -0.42 13.50
C SER A 93 -7.51 -0.67 12.60
N TRP A 94 -7.66 -1.57 11.65
CA TRP A 94 -6.57 -1.93 10.77
C TRP A 94 -6.31 -0.83 9.74
N ASP A 95 -5.20 -0.14 9.86
CA ASP A 95 -4.56 0.65 8.83
C ASP A 95 -3.19 0.06 8.51
N GLU A 96 -2.53 0.58 7.49
CA GLU A 96 -1.21 0.06 7.06
C GLU A 96 -0.14 0.19 8.15
N ALA A 97 -0.16 1.28 8.92
CA ALA A 97 0.81 1.52 9.99
C ALA A 97 0.60 0.51 11.13
N THR A 98 -0.64 0.38 11.60
CA THR A 98 -1.01 -0.58 12.65
C THR A 98 -0.76 -2.02 12.21
N PHE A 99 -1.08 -2.36 10.96
CA PHE A 99 -0.78 -3.67 10.40
C PHE A 99 0.72 -3.93 10.34
N THR A 100 1.51 -2.93 9.92
CA THR A 100 2.98 -3.03 9.87
C THR A 100 3.58 -3.36 11.25
N GLU A 101 3.11 -2.70 12.29
CA GLU A 101 3.54 -3.00 13.65
C GLU A 101 3.11 -4.40 14.09
N TYR A 102 1.83 -4.74 13.84
CA TYR A 102 1.26 -6.03 14.23
C TYR A 102 1.98 -7.20 13.55
N ILE A 103 2.19 -7.12 12.23
CA ILE A 103 2.77 -8.24 11.47
C ILE A 103 4.25 -8.48 11.80
N LYS A 104 4.93 -7.47 12.36
CA LYS A 104 6.30 -7.64 12.89
C LYS A 104 6.35 -8.52 14.15
N ASP A 105 5.35 -8.38 15.03
CA ASP A 105 5.24 -9.17 16.26
C ASP A 105 3.78 -9.14 16.76
N PRO A 106 2.96 -10.12 16.32
CA PRO A 106 1.56 -10.15 16.71
C PRO A 106 1.33 -10.27 18.22
N LYS A 107 2.21 -11.01 18.91
CA LYS A 107 2.09 -11.22 20.37
C LYS A 107 2.48 -9.99 21.17
N ALA A 108 3.45 -9.22 20.71
CA ALA A 108 3.82 -7.97 21.36
C ALA A 108 2.72 -6.92 21.16
N LYS A 109 2.13 -6.83 19.97
CA LYS A 109 1.06 -5.84 19.66
C LYS A 109 -0.27 -6.17 20.33
N ILE A 110 -0.65 -7.46 20.40
CA ILE A 110 -1.86 -7.93 21.08
C ILE A 110 -1.48 -9.11 21.98
N PRO A 111 -1.05 -8.86 23.21
CA PRO A 111 -0.75 -9.94 24.17
C PRO A 111 -1.97 -10.84 24.37
N GLY A 112 -1.78 -12.16 24.26
CA GLY A 112 -2.87 -13.14 24.35
C GLY A 112 -3.64 -13.37 23.04
N THR A 113 -3.17 -12.83 21.91
CA THR A 113 -3.70 -13.22 20.60
C THR A 113 -3.57 -14.72 20.37
N LYS A 114 -4.55 -15.31 19.68
CA LYS A 114 -4.48 -16.72 19.22
C LYS A 114 -3.59 -16.90 17.99
N MET A 115 -3.20 -15.82 17.32
CA MET A 115 -2.33 -15.91 16.13
C MET A 115 -0.92 -16.34 16.54
N VAL A 116 -0.53 -17.52 16.08
CA VAL A 116 0.81 -18.08 16.31
C VAL A 116 1.65 -17.84 15.08
N PHE A 117 2.35 -16.71 15.07
CA PHE A 117 3.19 -16.30 13.96
C PHE A 117 4.44 -15.57 14.48
N ALA A 118 5.61 -15.89 13.92
CA ALA A 118 6.89 -15.32 14.36
C ALA A 118 7.10 -13.86 13.90
N GLY A 119 6.28 -13.40 12.95
CA GLY A 119 6.36 -12.06 12.38
C GLY A 119 7.24 -11.97 11.13
N ILE A 120 7.04 -10.88 10.39
CA ILE A 120 7.86 -10.47 9.26
C ILE A 120 8.59 -9.21 9.66
N LYS A 121 9.94 -9.21 9.57
CA LYS A 121 10.78 -8.06 9.97
C LYS A 121 11.22 -7.21 8.78
N ASP A 122 11.16 -7.77 7.57
CA ASP A 122 11.56 -7.12 6.32
C ASP A 122 10.50 -6.11 5.89
N GLU A 123 10.84 -4.83 5.93
CA GLU A 123 9.96 -3.72 5.59
C GLU A 123 9.43 -3.80 4.15
N LYS A 124 10.27 -4.24 3.20
CA LYS A 124 9.85 -4.38 1.81
C LYS A 124 8.80 -5.47 1.68
N LYS A 125 9.02 -6.62 2.30
CA LYS A 125 8.04 -7.73 2.30
C LYS A 125 6.73 -7.31 2.94
N ILE A 126 6.76 -6.50 4.00
CA ILE A 126 5.54 -5.99 4.64
C ILE A 126 4.79 -5.07 3.68
N LYS A 127 5.47 -4.14 3.01
CA LYS A 127 4.86 -3.24 2.02
C LYS A 127 4.26 -4.01 0.84
N ASP A 128 4.97 -4.99 0.32
CA ASP A 128 4.48 -5.84 -0.76
C ASP A 128 3.24 -6.65 -0.32
N LEU A 129 3.25 -7.19 0.91
CA LEU A 129 2.11 -7.89 1.50
C LEU A 129 0.89 -6.97 1.65
N ILE A 130 1.09 -5.73 2.09
CA ILE A 130 0.03 -4.72 2.18
C ILE A 130 -0.57 -4.46 0.80
N ALA A 131 0.26 -4.25 -0.23
CA ALA A 131 -0.20 -4.06 -1.60
C ALA A 131 -1.04 -5.24 -2.11
N TYR A 132 -0.62 -6.47 -1.80
CA TYR A 132 -1.38 -7.66 -2.15
C TYR A 132 -2.73 -7.71 -1.42
N LEU A 133 -2.77 -7.43 -0.12
CA LEU A 133 -4.01 -7.44 0.65
C LEU A 133 -5.00 -6.37 0.17
N HIS A 134 -4.54 -5.20 -0.27
CA HIS A 134 -5.40 -4.17 -0.87
C HIS A 134 -6.11 -4.64 -2.14
N THR A 135 -5.60 -5.62 -2.86
CA THR A 135 -6.31 -6.17 -4.02
C THR A 135 -7.64 -6.83 -3.64
N PHE A 136 -7.85 -7.12 -2.34
CA PHE A 136 -9.07 -7.74 -1.79
C PHE A 136 -9.92 -6.78 -0.96
N ASP A 137 -9.69 -5.48 -1.01
CA ASP A 137 -10.46 -4.49 -0.23
C ASP A 137 -11.95 -4.50 -0.56
N LYS A 138 -12.29 -4.81 -1.82
CA LYS A 138 -13.67 -4.90 -2.29
C LYS A 138 -14.23 -6.34 -2.30
N ALA A 139 -13.41 -7.33 -1.94
CA ALA A 139 -13.85 -8.72 -1.90
C ALA A 139 -14.86 -8.95 -0.75
N PRO A 140 -15.83 -9.85 -0.91
CA PRO A 140 -16.89 -10.05 0.08
C PRO A 140 -16.34 -10.43 1.46
N VAL A 141 -16.86 -9.76 2.50
CA VAL A 141 -16.60 -10.12 3.90
C VAL A 141 -17.86 -9.80 4.74
N LYS A 142 -18.23 -10.69 5.63
CA LYS A 142 -19.28 -10.41 6.61
C LYS A 142 -18.64 -9.91 7.90
N LEU A 143 -19.11 -8.76 8.38
CA LEU A 143 -18.66 -8.17 9.64
C LEU A 143 -19.78 -8.28 10.69
N ALA A 144 -19.41 -8.58 11.93
CA ALA A 144 -20.31 -8.53 13.06
C ALA A 144 -20.75 -7.08 13.31
N GLN A 145 -22.04 -6.90 13.56
CA GLN A 145 -22.67 -5.61 13.89
C GLN A 145 -22.33 -5.18 15.34
#